data_21c5b55a1acf6009e3f8c68a7d5c43a5
#
_entry.id   21c5b55a1acf6009e3f8c68a7d5c43a5
#
_cell.length_a   1.000
_cell.length_b   1.000
_cell.length_c   1.000
_cell.angle_alpha   90.00
_cell.angle_beta   90.00
_cell.angle_gamma   90.00
#
_symmetry.space_group_name_H-M   'P 1'
#
loop_
_entity.id
_entity.type
_entity.pdbx_description
1 polymer ?
#
loop_
_entity_poly.entity_id
_entity_poly.type
_entity_poly.pdbx_seq_one_letter_code
_entity_poly.pdbx_strand_id
1 'polypeptide(L)'
;MKIRILLFNLCGLLLIYFLPEISGFSNIPLYLFEPMRVIVIIALIHTSKQNTYFLVVLLPVLSYLFSNHPSIIKTTIVSSELLLNIFLYFNLLAKLKTNKFLLMSISIVVSKIAYYLMKYLLMQFSLLTGELIATPLYIQISIVVILSGYVYLVDKIALTNPKP
;
A
#
# COMPACT_ATOMS: atom_id res chain seq x y z
N MET A 1 21.46 9.96 5.56
CA MET A 1 20.05 9.88 5.08
C MET A 1 19.88 8.91 3.90
N LYS A 2 20.67 8.99 2.83
CA LYS A 2 20.56 8.13 1.63
C LYS A 2 20.68 6.62 1.93
N ILE A 3 21.63 6.20 2.80
CA ILE A 3 21.85 4.79 3.15
C ILE A 3 20.61 4.18 3.85
N ARG A 4 19.96 4.91 4.76
CA ARG A 4 18.75 4.42 5.44
C ARG A 4 17.59 4.18 4.48
N ILE A 5 17.41 5.09 3.51
CA ILE A 5 16.38 4.95 2.46
C ILE A 5 16.71 3.73 1.58
N LEU A 6 17.97 3.56 1.19
CA LEU A 6 18.40 2.41 0.40
C LEU A 6 18.15 1.09 1.12
N LEU A 7 18.56 0.99 2.39
CA LEU A 7 18.32 -0.21 3.22
C LEU A 7 16.82 -0.48 3.38
N PHE A 8 16.00 0.55 3.63
CA PHE A 8 14.56 0.39 3.73
C PHE A 8 13.96 -0.16 2.43
N ASN A 9 14.34 0.43 1.30
CA ASN A 9 13.87 -0.03 -0.01
C ASN A 9 14.29 -1.48 -0.27
N LEU A 10 15.55 -1.83 0.01
CA LEU A 10 16.05 -3.19 -0.15
C LEU A 10 15.27 -4.20 0.73
N CYS A 11 15.04 -3.88 2.00
CA CYS A 11 14.23 -4.72 2.88
C CYS A 11 12.80 -4.90 2.36
N GLY A 12 12.17 -3.80 1.90
CA GLY A 12 10.82 -3.85 1.33
C GLY A 12 10.75 -4.72 0.06
N LEU A 13 11.75 -4.61 -0.81
CA LEU A 13 11.85 -5.41 -2.02
C LEU A 13 12.08 -6.90 -1.71
N LEU A 14 12.98 -7.21 -0.79
CA LEU A 14 13.23 -8.59 -0.34
C LEU A 14 11.97 -9.20 0.28
N LEU A 15 11.23 -8.42 1.07
CA LEU A 15 9.98 -8.89 1.67
C LEU A 15 8.97 -9.28 0.58
N ILE A 16 8.77 -8.44 -0.44
CA ILE A 16 7.85 -8.75 -1.55
C ILE A 16 8.35 -9.94 -2.37
N TYR A 17 9.66 -10.04 -2.58
CA TYR A 17 10.26 -11.17 -3.30
C TYR A 17 10.02 -12.51 -2.61
N PHE A 18 10.26 -12.59 -1.30
CA PHE A 18 10.09 -13.82 -0.52
C PHE A 18 8.65 -14.07 -0.05
N LEU A 19 7.74 -13.13 -0.24
CA LEU A 19 6.35 -13.22 0.25
C LEU A 19 5.63 -14.49 -0.22
N PRO A 20 5.69 -14.91 -1.50
CA PRO A 20 5.05 -16.14 -1.97
C PRO A 20 5.59 -17.39 -1.26
N GLU A 21 6.91 -17.46 -1.06
CA GLU A 21 7.57 -18.57 -0.38
C GLU A 21 7.17 -18.65 1.09
N ILE A 22 7.22 -17.50 1.80
CA ILE A 22 6.81 -17.40 3.21
C ILE A 22 5.33 -17.76 3.36
N SER A 23 4.47 -17.31 2.45
CA SER A 23 3.06 -17.64 2.42
C SER A 23 2.82 -19.13 2.21
N GLY A 24 3.55 -19.76 1.29
CA GLY A 24 3.50 -21.20 1.07
C GLY A 24 3.99 -22.01 2.25
N PHE A 25 5.09 -21.61 2.89
CA PHE A 25 5.67 -22.29 4.04
C PHE A 25 4.79 -22.20 5.29
N SER A 26 4.19 -21.04 5.53
CA SER A 26 3.34 -20.80 6.70
C SER A 26 1.89 -21.27 6.53
N ASN A 27 1.46 -21.64 5.33
CA ASN A 27 0.07 -21.89 4.95
C ASN A 27 -0.87 -20.70 5.25
N ILE A 28 -0.31 -19.49 5.40
CA ILE A 28 -1.08 -18.27 5.64
C ILE A 28 -1.06 -17.43 4.35
N PRO A 29 -2.20 -17.03 3.83
CA PRO A 29 -2.27 -16.21 2.61
C PRO A 29 -1.86 -14.75 2.90
N LEU A 30 -0.54 -14.51 3.07
CA LEU A 30 0.02 -13.22 3.47
C LEU A 30 -0.32 -12.08 2.49
N TYR A 31 -0.62 -12.39 1.24
CA TYR A 31 -1.06 -11.40 0.25
C TYR A 31 -2.37 -10.71 0.62
N LEU A 32 -3.22 -11.34 1.45
CA LEU A 32 -4.47 -10.74 1.95
C LEU A 32 -4.23 -9.52 2.85
N PHE A 33 -3.06 -9.43 3.49
CA PHE A 33 -2.68 -8.30 4.35
C PHE A 33 -2.11 -7.10 3.59
N GLU A 34 -2.17 -7.12 2.28
CA GLU A 34 -1.73 -6.01 1.41
C GLU A 34 -0.30 -5.52 1.71
N PRO A 35 0.70 -6.41 1.69
CA PRO A 35 2.07 -6.10 2.13
C PRO A 35 2.70 -4.93 1.38
N MET A 36 2.38 -4.74 0.10
CA MET A 36 2.87 -3.59 -0.67
C MET A 36 2.36 -2.27 -0.10
N ARG A 37 1.08 -2.20 0.30
CA ARG A 37 0.50 -1.02 0.96
C ARG A 37 1.15 -0.77 2.31
N VAL A 38 1.39 -1.82 3.09
CA VAL A 38 2.11 -1.71 4.39
C VAL A 38 3.47 -1.05 4.18
N ILE A 39 4.29 -1.55 3.24
CA ILE A 39 5.61 -1.01 2.94
C ILE A 39 5.52 0.45 2.48
N VAL A 40 4.59 0.77 1.59
CA VAL A 40 4.39 2.13 1.06
C VAL A 40 4.00 3.11 2.17
N ILE A 41 3.12 2.71 3.10
CA ILE A 41 2.71 3.59 4.22
C ILE A 41 3.84 3.75 5.24
N ILE A 42 4.63 2.72 5.50
CA ILE A 42 5.84 2.88 6.33
C ILE A 42 6.84 3.81 5.64
N ALA A 43 7.05 3.66 4.32
CA ALA A 43 7.90 4.56 3.54
C ALA A 43 7.44 6.01 3.59
N LEU A 44 6.13 6.26 3.52
CA LEU A 44 5.52 7.58 3.59
C LEU A 44 5.92 8.33 4.85
N ILE A 45 6.05 7.63 5.98
CA ILE A 45 6.38 8.22 7.28
C ILE A 45 7.88 8.33 7.50
N HIS A 46 8.65 7.32 7.08
CA HIS A 46 10.07 7.19 7.44
C HIS A 46 11.02 7.62 6.33
N THR A 47 10.52 7.88 5.12
CA THR A 47 11.33 8.29 3.97
C THR A 47 10.84 9.60 3.34
N SER A 48 11.37 9.96 2.17
CA SER A 48 10.92 11.15 1.44
C SER A 48 9.66 10.86 0.61
N LYS A 49 8.90 11.92 0.33
CA LYS A 49 7.74 11.87 -0.57
C LYS A 49 8.10 11.25 -1.93
N GLN A 50 9.24 11.63 -2.50
CA GLN A 50 9.71 11.08 -3.78
C GLN A 50 9.99 9.58 -3.70
N ASN A 51 10.61 9.10 -2.60
CA ASN A 51 10.86 7.69 -2.39
C ASN A 51 9.56 6.88 -2.23
N THR A 52 8.56 7.46 -1.56
CA THR A 52 7.26 6.81 -1.43
C THR A 52 6.61 6.59 -2.80
N TYR A 53 6.58 7.61 -3.68
CA TYR A 53 6.06 7.46 -5.04
C TYR A 53 6.88 6.47 -5.88
N PHE A 54 8.19 6.44 -5.71
CA PHE A 54 9.05 5.45 -6.37
C PHE A 54 8.67 4.02 -5.97
N LEU A 55 8.48 3.75 -4.68
CA LEU A 55 8.08 2.42 -4.18
C LEU A 55 6.67 2.02 -4.62
N VAL A 56 5.74 2.95 -4.74
CA VAL A 56 4.38 2.69 -5.24
C VAL A 56 4.38 2.03 -6.62
N VAL A 57 5.31 2.42 -7.48
CA VAL A 57 5.45 1.84 -8.83
C VAL A 57 6.36 0.61 -8.79
N LEU A 58 7.47 0.70 -8.08
CA LEU A 58 8.51 -0.32 -8.08
C LEU A 58 8.04 -1.65 -7.48
N LEU A 59 7.33 -1.63 -6.34
CA LEU A 59 6.93 -2.87 -5.64
C LEU A 59 6.01 -3.77 -6.50
N PRO A 60 4.91 -3.26 -7.10
CA PRO A 60 4.07 -4.09 -7.95
C PRO A 60 4.77 -4.57 -9.22
N VAL A 61 5.61 -3.71 -9.84
CA VAL A 61 6.37 -4.07 -11.04
C VAL A 61 7.36 -5.20 -10.75
N LEU A 62 8.11 -5.11 -9.65
CA LEU A 62 9.04 -6.16 -9.27
C LEU A 62 8.32 -7.45 -8.86
N SER A 63 7.19 -7.35 -8.17
CA SER A 63 6.37 -8.52 -7.89
C SER A 63 5.94 -9.25 -9.17
N TYR A 64 5.54 -8.50 -10.20
CA TYR A 64 5.23 -9.07 -11.50
C TYR A 64 6.45 -9.74 -12.16
N LEU A 65 7.60 -9.07 -12.16
CA LEU A 65 8.82 -9.56 -12.83
C LEU A 65 9.38 -10.82 -12.17
N PHE A 66 9.31 -10.93 -10.84
CA PHE A 66 9.90 -12.07 -10.11
C PHE A 66 8.96 -13.26 -9.95
N SER A 67 7.66 -13.03 -9.79
CA SER A 67 6.73 -14.12 -9.50
C SER A 67 5.76 -14.43 -10.65
N ASN A 68 5.80 -13.68 -11.76
CA ASN A 68 4.79 -13.73 -12.82
C ASN A 68 3.34 -13.61 -12.29
N HIS A 69 3.18 -13.22 -11.05
CA HIS A 69 1.92 -13.04 -10.37
C HIS A 69 1.97 -11.76 -9.54
N PRO A 70 1.06 -10.87 -9.69
CA PRO A 70 -0.16 -10.85 -10.51
C PRO A 70 0.10 -10.60 -12.01
N SER A 71 -0.91 -10.80 -12.87
CA SER A 71 -0.82 -10.43 -14.30
C SER A 71 -0.49 -8.95 -14.47
N ILE A 72 0.04 -8.55 -15.63
CA ILE A 72 0.41 -7.16 -15.92
C ILE A 72 -0.77 -6.19 -15.70
N ILE A 73 -1.99 -6.60 -16.07
CA ILE A 73 -3.21 -5.82 -15.87
C ILE A 73 -3.48 -5.61 -14.37
N LYS A 74 -3.38 -6.66 -13.59
CA LYS A 74 -3.56 -6.60 -12.13
C LYS A 74 -2.47 -5.76 -11.45
N THR A 75 -1.24 -5.86 -11.92
CA THR A 75 -0.12 -5.02 -11.48
C THR A 75 -0.40 -3.55 -11.71
N THR A 76 -0.93 -3.19 -12.88
CA THR A 76 -1.30 -1.81 -13.22
C THR A 76 -2.40 -1.27 -12.30
N ILE A 77 -3.44 -2.07 -12.01
CA ILE A 77 -4.53 -1.66 -11.12
C ILE A 77 -4.00 -1.46 -9.69
N VAL A 78 -3.17 -2.37 -9.20
CA VAL A 78 -2.58 -2.27 -7.84
C VAL A 78 -1.67 -1.04 -7.74
N SER A 79 -0.83 -0.78 -8.74
CA SER A 79 0.00 0.43 -8.79
C SER A 79 -0.86 1.70 -8.79
N SER A 80 -1.94 1.74 -9.57
CA SER A 80 -2.86 2.87 -9.64
C SER A 80 -3.57 3.10 -8.31
N GLU A 81 -4.00 2.03 -7.63
CA GLU A 81 -4.62 2.09 -6.31
C GLU A 81 -3.67 2.69 -5.27
N LEU A 82 -2.43 2.19 -5.20
CA LEU A 82 -1.42 2.69 -4.26
C LEU A 82 -1.05 4.14 -4.57
N LEU A 83 -0.93 4.49 -5.86
CA LEU A 83 -0.63 5.85 -6.30
C LEU A 83 -1.74 6.82 -5.90
N LEU A 84 -3.00 6.44 -6.14
CA LEU A 84 -4.16 7.23 -5.74
C LEU A 84 -4.22 7.40 -4.22
N ASN A 85 -3.95 6.34 -3.45
CA ASN A 85 -3.91 6.39 -1.99
C ASN A 85 -2.91 7.45 -1.50
N ILE A 86 -1.66 7.40 -1.97
CA ILE A 86 -0.61 8.34 -1.55
C ILE A 86 -0.88 9.76 -2.04
N PHE A 87 -1.38 9.91 -3.27
CA PHE A 87 -1.76 11.19 -3.83
C PHE A 87 -2.88 11.86 -3.01
N LEU A 88 -3.95 11.11 -2.70
CA LEU A 88 -5.05 11.61 -1.89
C LEU A 88 -4.57 12.00 -0.48
N TYR A 89 -3.78 11.16 0.17
CA TYR A 89 -3.27 11.46 1.50
C TYR A 89 -2.49 12.77 1.53
N PHE A 90 -1.55 13.00 0.61
CA PHE A 90 -0.78 14.25 0.56
C PHE A 90 -1.64 15.47 0.23
N ASN A 91 -2.63 15.33 -0.67
CA ASN A 91 -3.54 16.42 -0.99
C ASN A 91 -4.47 16.77 0.19
N LEU A 92 -5.00 15.75 0.86
CA LEU A 92 -5.84 15.97 2.05
C LEU A 92 -5.03 16.59 3.19
N LEU A 93 -3.79 16.13 3.41
CA LEU A 93 -2.90 16.67 4.42
C LEU A 93 -2.56 18.15 4.17
N ALA A 94 -2.41 18.56 2.90
CA ALA A 94 -2.13 19.94 2.54
C ALA A 94 -3.35 20.87 2.72
N LYS A 95 -4.57 20.34 2.54
CA LYS A 95 -5.81 21.14 2.55
C LYS A 95 -6.53 21.12 3.89
N LEU A 96 -6.46 20.02 4.61
CA LEU A 96 -7.24 19.79 5.82
C LEU A 96 -6.32 19.71 7.05
N LYS A 97 -6.55 20.56 8.03
CA LYS A 97 -5.90 20.50 9.35
C LYS A 97 -6.61 19.51 10.28
N THR A 98 -6.87 18.31 9.79
CA THR A 98 -7.64 17.27 10.47
C THR A 98 -6.70 16.17 10.97
N ASN A 99 -7.22 15.31 11.84
CA ASN A 99 -6.49 14.16 12.37
C ASN A 99 -5.96 13.25 11.25
N LYS A 100 -4.67 12.95 11.28
CA LYS A 100 -3.99 12.12 10.28
C LYS A 100 -4.56 10.71 10.17
N PHE A 101 -5.18 10.19 11.24
CA PHE A 101 -5.93 8.95 11.20
C PHE A 101 -7.06 9.02 10.16
N LEU A 102 -7.90 10.06 10.23
CA LEU A 102 -9.02 10.24 9.31
C LEU A 102 -8.54 10.45 7.86
N LEU A 103 -7.49 11.26 7.68
CA LEU A 103 -6.93 11.52 6.34
C LEU A 103 -6.43 10.23 5.68
N MET A 104 -5.73 9.37 6.42
CA MET A 104 -5.24 8.10 5.92
C MET A 104 -6.41 7.13 5.68
N SER A 105 -7.36 7.02 6.59
CA SER A 105 -8.54 6.16 6.42
C SER A 105 -9.33 6.53 5.16
N ILE A 106 -9.62 7.81 4.96
CA ILE A 106 -10.33 8.30 3.77
C ILE A 106 -9.55 7.98 2.51
N SER A 107 -8.24 8.24 2.49
CA SER A 107 -7.41 8.00 1.31
C SER A 107 -7.35 6.51 0.94
N ILE A 108 -7.27 5.60 1.93
CA ILE A 108 -7.30 4.16 1.69
C ILE A 108 -8.67 3.73 1.16
N VAL A 109 -9.76 4.15 1.79
CA VAL A 109 -11.12 3.77 1.39
C VAL A 109 -11.43 4.25 -0.03
N VAL A 110 -11.13 5.51 -0.34
CA VAL A 110 -11.38 6.06 -1.69
C VAL A 110 -10.54 5.35 -2.74
N SER A 111 -9.27 5.07 -2.46
CA SER A 111 -8.42 4.31 -3.41
C SER A 111 -8.90 2.87 -3.60
N LYS A 112 -9.45 2.23 -2.56
CA LYS A 112 -10.08 0.91 -2.64
C LYS A 112 -11.33 0.92 -3.53
N ILE A 113 -12.20 1.91 -3.35
CA ILE A 113 -13.38 2.06 -4.21
C ILE A 113 -12.94 2.20 -5.67
N ALA A 114 -11.96 3.05 -5.96
CA ALA A 114 -11.42 3.20 -7.31
C ALA A 114 -10.83 1.89 -7.86
N TYR A 115 -10.09 1.13 -7.03
CA TYR A 115 -9.58 -0.20 -7.39
C TYR A 115 -10.71 -1.15 -7.81
N TYR A 116 -11.78 -1.25 -7.01
CA TYR A 116 -12.90 -2.13 -7.33
C TYR A 116 -13.68 -1.69 -8.57
N LEU A 117 -13.83 -0.39 -8.79
CA LEU A 117 -14.43 0.14 -10.01
C LEU A 117 -13.60 -0.23 -11.25
N MET A 118 -12.27 -0.01 -11.19
CA MET A 118 -11.38 -0.40 -12.29
C MET A 118 -11.40 -1.91 -12.54
N LYS A 119 -11.38 -2.71 -11.47
CA LYS A 119 -11.44 -4.16 -11.55
C LYS A 119 -12.76 -4.63 -12.19
N TYR A 120 -13.88 -4.06 -11.76
CA TYR A 120 -15.20 -4.34 -12.32
C TYR A 120 -15.24 -4.05 -13.82
N LEU A 121 -14.78 -2.88 -14.25
CA LEU A 121 -14.73 -2.52 -15.67
C LEU A 121 -13.88 -3.50 -16.48
N LEU A 122 -12.71 -3.86 -16.00
CA LEU A 122 -11.83 -4.82 -16.71
C LEU A 122 -12.40 -6.24 -16.76
N MET A 123 -13.17 -6.65 -15.76
CA MET A 123 -13.91 -7.91 -15.78
C MET A 123 -15.03 -7.89 -16.83
N GLN A 124 -15.76 -6.78 -17.00
CA GLN A 124 -16.77 -6.64 -18.05
C GLN A 124 -16.19 -6.75 -19.46
N PHE A 125 -14.95 -6.26 -19.65
CA PHE A 125 -14.23 -6.44 -20.92
C PHE A 125 -13.51 -7.77 -21.05
N SER A 126 -13.74 -8.74 -20.13
CA SER A 126 -13.07 -10.04 -20.11
C SER A 126 -11.52 -9.97 -20.06
N LEU A 127 -10.97 -8.81 -19.65
CA LEU A 127 -9.53 -8.61 -19.51
C LEU A 127 -9.00 -9.15 -18.17
N LEU A 128 -9.88 -9.38 -17.22
CA LEU A 128 -9.55 -9.89 -15.90
C LEU A 128 -10.56 -10.96 -15.47
N THR A 129 -10.06 -12.07 -14.94
CA THR A 129 -10.87 -13.17 -14.42
C THR A 129 -10.78 -13.28 -12.90
N GLY A 130 -11.74 -13.90 -12.26
CA GLY A 130 -11.78 -14.14 -10.82
C GLY A 130 -12.88 -13.37 -10.09
N GLU A 131 -12.83 -13.37 -8.77
CA GLU A 131 -13.84 -12.70 -7.92
C GLU A 131 -13.58 -11.20 -7.84
N LEU A 132 -14.64 -10.38 -7.82
CA LEU A 132 -14.52 -8.93 -7.65
C LEU A 132 -13.87 -8.61 -6.28
N ILE A 133 -14.36 -9.25 -5.21
CA ILE A 133 -13.89 -9.06 -3.83
C ILE A 133 -13.19 -10.35 -3.38
N ALA A 134 -11.91 -10.49 -3.68
CA ALA A 134 -11.13 -11.68 -3.29
C ALA A 134 -10.68 -11.64 -1.81
N THR A 135 -10.51 -10.44 -1.24
CA THR A 135 -10.11 -10.27 0.17
C THR A 135 -11.35 -10.05 1.03
N PRO A 136 -11.55 -10.81 2.10
CA PRO A 136 -12.68 -10.62 3.02
C PRO A 136 -12.73 -9.19 3.58
N LEU A 137 -13.92 -8.60 3.68
CA LEU A 137 -14.12 -7.22 4.10
C LEU A 137 -13.59 -6.93 5.50
N TYR A 138 -13.69 -7.88 6.42
CA TYR A 138 -13.16 -7.71 7.79
C TYR A 138 -11.64 -7.55 7.81
N ILE A 139 -10.90 -8.24 6.93
CA ILE A 139 -9.45 -8.07 6.77
C ILE A 139 -9.15 -6.67 6.22
N GLN A 140 -9.89 -6.23 5.21
CA GLN A 140 -9.70 -4.90 4.63
C GLN A 140 -9.95 -3.79 5.64
N ILE A 141 -11.03 -3.88 6.43
CA ILE A 141 -11.33 -2.91 7.50
C ILE A 141 -10.22 -2.91 8.55
N SER A 142 -9.76 -4.09 8.98
CA SER A 142 -8.66 -4.21 9.93
C SER A 142 -7.38 -3.53 9.42
N ILE A 143 -7.04 -3.71 8.16
CA ILE A 143 -5.87 -3.06 7.54
C ILE A 143 -6.03 -1.53 7.54
N VAL A 144 -7.21 -1.02 7.18
CA VAL A 144 -7.48 0.43 7.22
C VAL A 144 -7.25 0.98 8.62
N VAL A 145 -7.81 0.32 9.66
CA VAL A 145 -7.69 0.77 11.05
C VAL A 145 -6.25 0.70 11.53
N ILE A 146 -5.54 -0.41 11.27
CA ILE A 146 -4.15 -0.61 11.71
C ILE A 146 -3.23 0.41 11.05
N LEU A 147 -3.31 0.58 9.73
CA LEU A 147 -2.42 1.49 9.01
C LEU A 147 -2.70 2.96 9.32
N SER A 148 -3.97 3.34 9.45
CA SER A 148 -4.35 4.70 9.86
C SER A 148 -3.94 4.98 11.30
N GLY A 149 -4.11 4.00 12.20
CA GLY A 149 -3.65 4.07 13.58
C GLY A 149 -2.14 4.22 13.68
N TYR A 150 -1.39 3.47 12.87
CA TYR A 150 0.06 3.59 12.79
C TYR A 150 0.51 5.01 12.39
N VAL A 151 -0.07 5.56 11.33
CA VAL A 151 0.22 6.94 10.88
C VAL A 151 -0.05 7.96 11.98
N TYR A 152 -1.17 7.81 12.67
CA TYR A 152 -1.56 8.69 13.78
C TYR A 152 -0.61 8.59 14.98
N LEU A 153 -0.26 7.38 15.39
CA LEU A 153 0.61 7.14 16.55
C LEU A 153 2.02 7.70 16.30
N VAL A 154 2.60 7.44 15.14
CA VAL A 154 3.93 7.97 14.81
C VAL A 154 3.95 9.49 14.76
N ASP A 155 2.89 10.11 14.22
CA ASP A 155 2.77 11.57 14.23
C ASP A 155 2.67 12.12 15.66
N LYS A 156 1.87 11.52 16.53
CA LYS A 156 1.73 11.93 17.92
C LYS A 156 3.06 11.81 18.70
N ILE A 157 3.81 10.72 18.48
CA ILE A 157 5.13 10.50 19.11
C ILE A 157 6.13 11.55 18.62
N ALA A 158 6.11 11.90 17.32
CA ALA A 158 6.98 12.93 16.76
C ALA A 158 6.68 14.32 17.32
N LEU A 159 5.43 14.62 17.67
CA LEU A 159 5.02 15.89 18.31
C LEU A 159 5.40 15.96 19.78
N THR A 160 5.37 14.82 20.49
CA THR A 160 5.73 14.76 21.93
C THR A 160 7.22 14.75 22.17
N ASN A 161 8.02 14.28 21.21
CA ASN A 161 9.49 14.26 21.26
C ASN A 161 10.06 15.05 20.07
N PRO A 162 9.98 16.40 20.06
CA PRO A 162 10.63 17.18 19.03
C PRO A 162 12.14 16.89 19.09
N LYS A 163 12.71 16.41 17.98
CA LYS A 163 14.15 16.23 17.88
C LYS A 163 14.83 17.58 18.13
N PRO A 164 15.88 17.63 18.99
CA PRO A 164 16.65 18.84 19.22
C PRO A 164 17.29 19.38 17.93
#